data_011dd895a582ffb508ee97c42aba4fe5
#
_entry.id   011dd895a582ffb508ee97c42aba4fe5
#
_cell.length_a   1.000
_cell.length_b   1.000
_cell.length_c   1.000
_cell.angle_alpha   90.00
_cell.angle_beta   90.00
_cell.angle_gamma   90.00
#
_symmetry.space_group_name_H-M   'P 1'
#
loop_
_entity.id
_entity.type
_entity.pdbx_description
1 polymer ?
#
loop_
_entity_poly.entity_id
_entity_poly.type
_entity_poly.pdbx_seq_one_letter_code
_entity_poly.pdbx_strand_id
1 'polypeptide(L)'
;MTSSSTIEVSHLNTRLPSPNLPIVLRTIQPSDAARLAALLSDPSNASDPNAAPLSATAASELIARQRLSASVPTVIDTARGGGGGGCVIISGPSRVNMVIELLLPDAASSSPLVIGLGGYGAIKELVRDGRMIRAGDVGAMIDPEYRGKGYATEAMRLAIGWAFADATTGSGGGLQLDLVTVTTLEDNVAMVKLAEDRLGLKGRDTRRACGEEGAEGKTEVYYELTKKDWQEVSS
;
A
#
# COMPACT_ATOMS: atom_id res chain seq x y z
N MET A 1 25.75 -22.66 -20.62
CA MET A 1 24.34 -22.64 -20.15
C MET A 1 24.33 -21.94 -18.79
N THR A 2 24.01 -20.67 -18.73
CA THR A 2 23.90 -19.95 -17.47
C THR A 2 22.61 -20.42 -16.80
N SER A 3 22.73 -21.07 -15.66
CA SER A 3 21.60 -21.44 -14.81
C SER A 3 20.89 -20.16 -14.39
N SER A 4 19.69 -19.92 -14.89
CA SER A 4 18.84 -18.82 -14.41
C SER A 4 18.41 -19.17 -13.00
N SER A 5 18.91 -18.43 -12.01
CA SER A 5 18.51 -18.59 -10.62
C SER A 5 17.45 -17.54 -10.32
N THR A 6 16.20 -17.96 -10.21
CA THR A 6 15.09 -17.09 -9.81
C THR A 6 14.66 -17.39 -8.38
N ILE A 7 14.29 -16.33 -7.66
CA ILE A 7 13.67 -16.41 -6.33
C ILE A 7 12.24 -15.86 -6.45
N GLU A 8 11.29 -16.52 -5.80
CA GLU A 8 9.90 -16.08 -5.71
C GLU A 8 9.55 -15.67 -4.29
N VAL A 9 8.97 -14.47 -4.13
CA VAL A 9 8.56 -13.93 -2.84
C VAL A 9 7.05 -13.69 -2.84
N SER A 10 6.34 -14.41 -1.98
CA SER A 10 4.89 -14.28 -1.82
C SER A 10 4.53 -13.15 -0.85
N HIS A 11 3.43 -12.45 -1.19
CA HIS A 11 2.91 -11.35 -0.38
C HIS A 11 1.55 -11.65 0.29
N LEU A 12 1.08 -12.90 0.22
CA LEU A 12 -0.21 -13.32 0.78
C LEU A 12 -0.31 -13.23 2.31
N ASN A 13 0.83 -13.29 2.98
CA ASN A 13 0.90 -13.31 4.44
C ASN A 13 1.89 -12.26 4.99
N THR A 14 2.11 -11.18 4.24
CA THR A 14 2.96 -10.07 4.70
C THR A 14 2.36 -9.46 5.97
N ARG A 15 3.21 -9.25 6.98
CA ARG A 15 2.89 -8.58 8.24
C ARG A 15 4.01 -7.60 8.57
N LEU A 16 3.65 -6.34 8.76
CA LEU A 16 4.56 -5.23 9.02
C LEU A 16 4.17 -4.63 10.39
N PRO A 17 4.75 -5.12 11.49
CA PRO A 17 4.48 -4.56 12.80
C PRO A 17 5.09 -3.16 12.91
N SER A 18 4.33 -2.23 13.51
CA SER A 18 4.87 -0.90 13.79
C SER A 18 5.79 -0.94 15.02
N PRO A 19 6.95 -0.28 14.94
CA PRO A 19 7.81 -0.08 16.11
C PRO A 19 7.30 1.04 17.04
N ASN A 20 6.38 1.90 16.57
CA ASN A 20 5.99 3.13 17.25
C ASN A 20 4.58 3.10 17.82
N LEU A 21 3.67 2.35 17.21
CA LEU A 21 2.25 2.32 17.55
C LEU A 21 1.77 0.87 17.65
N PRO A 22 0.73 0.58 18.44
CA PRO A 22 0.23 -0.78 18.63
C PRO A 22 -0.59 -1.23 17.40
N ILE A 23 0.00 -1.19 16.22
CA ILE A 23 -0.62 -1.65 14.97
C ILE A 23 0.27 -2.58 14.17
N VAL A 24 -0.38 -3.39 13.35
CA VAL A 24 0.25 -4.19 12.31
C VAL A 24 -0.45 -3.87 10.98
N LEU A 25 0.32 -3.53 9.96
CA LEU A 25 -0.18 -3.50 8.60
C LEU A 25 0.02 -4.89 7.99
N ARG A 26 -1.05 -5.59 7.60
CA ARG A 26 -0.97 -6.95 7.07
C ARG A 26 -1.82 -7.14 5.82
N THR A 27 -1.42 -8.08 4.96
CA THR A 27 -2.22 -8.46 3.80
C THR A 27 -3.62 -8.89 4.25
N ILE A 28 -4.64 -8.40 3.52
CA ILE A 28 -6.05 -8.68 3.79
C ILE A 28 -6.34 -10.19 3.72
N GLN A 29 -7.21 -10.68 4.64
CA GLN A 29 -7.59 -12.08 4.76
C GLN A 29 -9.10 -12.26 4.51
N PRO A 30 -9.57 -13.45 4.12
CA PRO A 30 -11.01 -13.70 3.94
C PRO A 30 -11.87 -13.38 5.15
N SER A 31 -11.33 -13.56 6.35
CA SER A 31 -11.99 -13.22 7.62
C SER A 31 -12.28 -11.74 7.81
N ASP A 32 -11.66 -10.86 7.03
CA ASP A 32 -11.82 -9.40 7.16
C ASP A 32 -13.08 -8.89 6.44
N ALA A 33 -13.83 -9.75 5.73
CA ALA A 33 -14.91 -9.34 4.84
C ALA A 33 -16.00 -8.49 5.52
N ALA A 34 -16.46 -8.89 6.70
CA ALA A 34 -17.48 -8.14 7.41
C ALA A 34 -16.98 -6.75 7.83
N ARG A 35 -15.72 -6.67 8.25
CA ARG A 35 -15.10 -5.41 8.65
C ARG A 35 -14.81 -4.51 7.45
N LEU A 36 -14.36 -5.08 6.34
CA LEU A 36 -14.18 -4.36 5.08
C LEU A 36 -15.50 -3.74 4.62
N ALA A 37 -16.60 -4.52 4.63
CA ALA A 37 -17.92 -4.02 4.29
C ALA A 37 -18.34 -2.84 5.17
N ALA A 38 -18.14 -2.93 6.49
CA ALA A 38 -18.45 -1.85 7.43
C ALA A 38 -17.64 -0.58 7.14
N LEU A 39 -16.32 -0.71 6.93
CA LEU A 39 -15.44 0.43 6.65
C LEU A 39 -15.79 1.14 5.34
N LEU A 40 -16.02 0.40 4.26
CA LEU A 40 -16.33 0.97 2.94
C LEU A 40 -17.74 1.57 2.88
N SER A 41 -18.67 1.07 3.69
CA SER A 41 -20.06 1.57 3.75
C SER A 41 -20.26 2.68 4.75
N ASP A 42 -19.24 3.07 5.54
CA ASP A 42 -19.39 4.14 6.53
C ASP A 42 -19.53 5.51 5.83
N PRO A 43 -20.61 6.26 6.06
CA PRO A 43 -20.81 7.58 5.44
C PRO A 43 -19.68 8.57 5.70
N SER A 44 -18.98 8.44 6.82
CA SER A 44 -17.82 9.29 7.15
C SER A 44 -16.60 9.01 6.30
N ASN A 45 -16.60 7.93 5.52
CA ASN A 45 -15.58 7.57 4.53
C ASN A 45 -15.98 7.99 3.10
N ALA A 46 -17.16 8.58 2.88
CA ALA A 46 -17.68 8.89 1.55
C ALA A 46 -16.83 9.87 0.71
N SER A 47 -15.88 10.56 1.32
CA SER A 47 -14.89 11.38 0.60
C SER A 47 -13.77 10.55 -0.07
N ASP A 48 -13.63 9.28 0.29
CA ASP A 48 -12.69 8.37 -0.36
C ASP A 48 -13.37 7.77 -1.60
N PRO A 49 -12.76 7.85 -2.79
CA PRO A 49 -13.37 7.34 -4.03
C PRO A 49 -13.61 5.82 -4.00
N ASN A 50 -12.93 5.09 -3.12
CA ASN A 50 -13.12 3.64 -2.95
C ASN A 50 -14.26 3.30 -1.97
N ALA A 51 -14.79 4.29 -1.23
CA ALA A 51 -15.90 4.07 -0.30
C ALA A 51 -17.20 3.90 -1.09
N ALA A 52 -17.86 2.77 -0.89
CA ALA A 52 -19.17 2.49 -1.47
C ALA A 52 -19.92 1.50 -0.57
N PRO A 53 -21.26 1.58 -0.51
CA PRO A 53 -22.07 0.59 0.20
C PRO A 53 -21.75 -0.82 -0.30
N LEU A 54 -21.33 -1.71 0.59
CA LEU A 54 -20.84 -3.04 0.24
C LEU A 54 -21.47 -4.09 1.17
N SER A 55 -22.10 -5.12 0.59
CA SER A 55 -22.55 -6.27 1.38
C SER A 55 -21.37 -7.14 1.80
N ALA A 56 -21.56 -7.96 2.85
CA ALA A 56 -20.52 -8.89 3.28
C ALA A 56 -20.13 -9.90 2.19
N THR A 57 -21.09 -10.34 1.35
CA THR A 57 -20.83 -11.20 0.20
C THR A 57 -19.95 -10.50 -0.84
N ALA A 58 -20.31 -9.28 -1.22
CA ALA A 58 -19.52 -8.49 -2.17
C ALA A 58 -18.13 -8.15 -1.61
N ALA A 59 -17.99 -7.91 -0.30
CA ALA A 59 -16.70 -7.75 0.36
C ALA A 59 -15.85 -9.03 0.27
N SER A 60 -16.45 -10.20 0.46
CA SER A 60 -15.73 -11.48 0.32
C SER A 60 -15.22 -11.69 -1.10
N GLU A 61 -16.04 -11.39 -2.10
CA GLU A 61 -15.62 -11.46 -3.51
C GLU A 61 -14.52 -10.45 -3.86
N LEU A 62 -14.62 -9.22 -3.32
CA LEU A 62 -13.59 -8.20 -3.47
C LEU A 62 -12.26 -8.68 -2.88
N ILE A 63 -12.27 -9.20 -1.65
CA ILE A 63 -11.08 -9.75 -1.00
C ILE A 63 -10.49 -10.91 -1.83
N ALA A 64 -11.32 -11.81 -2.33
CA ALA A 64 -10.84 -12.92 -3.17
C ALA A 64 -10.07 -12.41 -4.41
N ARG A 65 -10.61 -11.40 -5.12
CA ARG A 65 -9.93 -10.76 -6.26
C ARG A 65 -8.64 -10.06 -5.84
N GLN A 66 -8.64 -9.33 -4.72
CA GLN A 66 -7.45 -8.64 -4.22
C GLN A 66 -6.35 -9.63 -3.82
N ARG A 67 -6.71 -10.74 -3.17
CA ARG A 67 -5.78 -11.79 -2.82
C ARG A 67 -5.24 -12.56 -4.02
N LEU A 68 -6.04 -12.72 -5.09
CA LEU A 68 -5.56 -13.30 -6.34
C LEU A 68 -4.40 -12.47 -6.93
N SER A 69 -4.48 -11.13 -6.87
CA SER A 69 -3.33 -10.29 -7.27
C SER A 69 -2.14 -10.46 -6.34
N ALA A 70 -2.36 -10.43 -5.01
CA ALA A 70 -1.29 -10.61 -4.03
C ALA A 70 -0.66 -12.01 -4.04
N SER A 71 -1.33 -13.01 -4.67
CA SER A 71 -0.78 -14.36 -4.84
C SER A 71 0.26 -14.47 -5.94
N VAL A 72 0.31 -13.48 -6.84
CA VAL A 72 1.40 -13.40 -7.83
C VAL A 72 2.69 -13.03 -7.10
N PRO A 73 3.71 -13.90 -7.10
CA PRO A 73 4.95 -13.62 -6.38
C PRO A 73 5.77 -12.52 -7.07
N THR A 74 6.54 -11.79 -6.30
CA THR A 74 7.66 -11.03 -6.88
C THR A 74 8.73 -12.02 -7.31
N VAL A 75 9.03 -12.04 -8.60
CA VAL A 75 10.05 -12.93 -9.21
C VAL A 75 11.32 -12.13 -9.44
N ILE A 76 12.43 -12.64 -8.90
CA ILE A 76 13.73 -11.99 -8.87
C ILE A 76 14.71 -12.81 -9.68
N ASP A 77 15.41 -12.21 -10.64
CA ASP A 77 16.56 -12.80 -11.32
C ASP A 77 17.86 -12.42 -10.58
N THR A 78 18.46 -13.39 -9.92
CA THR A 78 19.72 -13.20 -9.20
C THR A 78 20.94 -13.29 -10.11
N ALA A 79 20.80 -13.82 -11.33
CA ALA A 79 21.89 -13.96 -12.29
C ALA A 79 22.19 -12.68 -13.08
N ARG A 80 21.19 -11.79 -13.23
CA ARG A 80 21.31 -10.51 -13.97
C ARG A 80 21.89 -9.36 -13.18
N GLY A 81 22.10 -9.52 -11.88
CA GLY A 81 22.76 -8.53 -11.01
C GLY A 81 24.25 -8.43 -11.29
N GLY A 82 24.65 -7.93 -12.45
CA GLY A 82 26.06 -7.78 -12.83
C GLY A 82 26.78 -6.76 -11.96
N GLY A 83 27.89 -7.20 -11.30
CA GLY A 83 28.99 -6.34 -10.83
C GLY A 83 28.72 -5.33 -9.70
N GLY A 84 27.46 -5.13 -9.29
CA GLY A 84 27.07 -4.13 -8.27
C GLY A 84 26.04 -4.64 -7.25
N GLY A 85 25.71 -5.92 -7.25
CA GLY A 85 24.91 -6.56 -6.18
C GLY A 85 23.40 -6.33 -6.23
N GLY A 86 22.83 -5.76 -7.28
CA GLY A 86 21.40 -5.53 -7.41
C GLY A 86 20.67 -6.69 -8.10
N CYS A 87 19.64 -7.26 -7.46
CA CYS A 87 18.74 -8.22 -8.10
C CYS A 87 17.77 -7.50 -9.06
N VAL A 88 17.41 -8.13 -10.17
CA VAL A 88 16.45 -7.59 -11.14
C VAL A 88 15.08 -8.21 -10.90
N ILE A 89 14.07 -7.38 -10.70
CA ILE A 89 12.68 -7.86 -10.65
C ILE A 89 12.21 -8.17 -12.07
N ILE A 90 11.70 -9.39 -12.28
CA ILE A 90 11.13 -9.85 -13.56
C ILE A 90 9.62 -9.55 -13.60
N SER A 91 8.91 -9.82 -12.51
CA SER A 91 7.47 -9.64 -12.38
C SER A 91 7.05 -9.54 -10.91
N GLY A 92 5.80 -9.17 -10.67
CA GLY A 92 5.26 -9.10 -9.32
C GLY A 92 3.76 -8.79 -9.32
N PRO A 93 3.14 -8.68 -8.15
CA PRO A 93 1.72 -8.40 -8.02
C PRO A 93 1.36 -7.05 -8.61
N SER A 94 0.14 -6.92 -9.15
CA SER A 94 -0.43 -5.64 -9.61
C SER A 94 -1.08 -4.84 -8.48
N ARG A 95 -1.26 -5.44 -7.31
CA ARG A 95 -1.73 -4.79 -6.06
C ARG A 95 -1.46 -5.67 -4.84
N VAL A 96 -1.31 -5.05 -3.68
CA VAL A 96 -1.29 -5.74 -2.38
C VAL A 96 -2.12 -4.92 -1.40
N ASN A 97 -3.40 -5.25 -1.30
CA ASN A 97 -4.30 -4.61 -0.36
C ASN A 97 -4.06 -5.16 1.05
N MET A 98 -4.01 -4.27 2.01
CA MET A 98 -3.69 -4.58 3.40
C MET A 98 -4.75 -4.01 4.34
N VAL A 99 -4.80 -4.53 5.54
CA VAL A 99 -5.60 -3.99 6.65
C VAL A 99 -4.69 -3.48 7.76
N ILE A 100 -5.16 -2.49 8.48
CA ILE A 100 -4.51 -1.96 9.68
C ILE A 100 -5.18 -2.63 10.87
N GLU A 101 -4.43 -3.51 11.53
CA GLU A 101 -4.85 -4.29 12.69
C GLU A 101 -4.34 -3.61 13.97
N LEU A 102 -5.24 -3.32 14.91
CA LEU A 102 -4.89 -2.78 16.21
C LEU A 102 -4.55 -3.93 17.17
N LEU A 103 -3.40 -3.85 17.80
CA LEU A 103 -2.97 -4.77 18.84
C LEU A 103 -3.54 -4.30 20.19
N LEU A 104 -4.46 -5.09 20.74
CA LEU A 104 -5.05 -4.81 22.05
C LEU A 104 -4.21 -5.46 23.17
N PRO A 105 -4.02 -4.80 24.32
CA PRO A 105 -3.19 -5.32 25.43
C PRO A 105 -3.65 -6.69 25.95
N ASP A 106 -4.97 -6.96 25.91
CA ASP A 106 -5.57 -8.19 26.43
C ASP A 106 -5.91 -9.21 25.35
N ALA A 107 -5.20 -9.17 24.20
CA ALA A 107 -5.52 -9.94 22.99
C ALA A 107 -5.34 -11.47 23.13
N ALA A 108 -5.02 -12.02 24.27
CA ALA A 108 -4.95 -13.48 24.45
C ALA A 108 -6.30 -14.20 24.20
N SER A 109 -7.43 -13.48 24.17
CA SER A 109 -8.76 -14.02 23.98
C SER A 109 -9.66 -13.28 22.97
N SER A 110 -9.20 -12.18 22.36
CA SER A 110 -9.99 -11.40 21.42
C SER A 110 -9.48 -11.53 19.99
N SER A 111 -10.41 -11.59 19.02
CA SER A 111 -10.04 -11.52 17.59
C SER A 111 -9.33 -10.19 17.27
N PRO A 112 -8.35 -10.20 16.35
CA PRO A 112 -7.67 -8.99 15.93
C PRO A 112 -8.66 -7.92 15.46
N LEU A 113 -8.49 -6.68 15.93
CA LEU A 113 -9.37 -5.58 15.58
C LEU A 113 -8.83 -4.83 14.34
N VAL A 114 -9.47 -5.02 13.20
CA VAL A 114 -9.17 -4.23 12.00
C VAL A 114 -9.77 -2.83 12.13
N ILE A 115 -8.94 -1.81 12.11
CA ILE A 115 -9.31 -0.39 12.27
C ILE A 115 -9.15 0.43 10.99
N GLY A 116 -8.72 -0.19 9.90
CA GLY A 116 -8.54 0.52 8.65
C GLY A 116 -8.01 -0.36 7.52
N LEU A 117 -7.87 0.26 6.37
CA LEU A 117 -7.34 -0.31 5.14
C LEU A 117 -6.06 0.43 4.75
N GLY A 118 -5.19 -0.21 4.00
CA GLY A 118 -3.97 0.39 3.48
C GLY A 118 -3.28 -0.48 2.44
N GLY A 119 -2.00 -0.17 2.19
CA GLY A 119 -1.19 -0.90 1.22
C GLY A 119 -1.29 -0.32 -0.19
N TYR A 120 -1.14 -1.17 -1.20
CA TYR A 120 -1.02 -0.79 -2.60
C TYR A 120 -2.26 -1.16 -3.39
N GLY A 121 -3.09 -0.16 -3.72
CA GLY A 121 -4.28 -0.31 -4.56
C GLY A 121 -3.95 -0.58 -6.02
N ALA A 122 -2.79 -0.12 -6.48
CA ALA A 122 -2.24 -0.40 -7.81
C ALA A 122 -0.72 -0.48 -7.76
N ILE A 123 -0.14 -1.43 -8.50
CA ILE A 123 1.29 -1.50 -8.82
C ILE A 123 1.37 -1.67 -10.33
N LYS A 124 2.02 -0.72 -11.00
CA LYS A 124 2.06 -0.63 -12.47
C LYS A 124 3.50 -0.63 -12.96
N GLU A 125 3.72 -1.15 -14.16
CA GLU A 125 4.95 -0.97 -14.91
C GLU A 125 4.82 0.26 -15.78
N LEU A 126 5.80 1.14 -15.72
CA LEU A 126 5.85 2.40 -16.46
C LEU A 126 7.19 2.50 -17.20
N VAL A 127 7.19 3.17 -18.36
CA VAL A 127 8.44 3.53 -19.03
C VAL A 127 8.82 4.95 -18.63
N ARG A 128 9.98 5.13 -18.01
CA ARG A 128 10.55 6.42 -17.64
C ARG A 128 12.01 6.47 -18.10
N ASP A 129 12.35 7.50 -18.87
CA ASP A 129 13.70 7.68 -19.43
C ASP A 129 14.24 6.45 -20.17
N GLY A 130 13.36 5.77 -20.93
CA GLY A 130 13.67 4.57 -21.71
C GLY A 130 13.87 3.30 -20.85
N ARG A 131 13.59 3.36 -19.54
CA ARG A 131 13.69 2.21 -18.61
C ARG A 131 12.31 1.81 -18.11
N MET A 132 12.08 0.51 -18.00
CA MET A 132 10.91 -0.01 -17.30
C MET A 132 11.13 0.16 -15.81
N ILE A 133 10.15 0.80 -15.13
CA ILE A 133 10.11 0.95 -13.67
C ILE A 133 8.80 0.41 -13.12
N ARG A 134 8.83 -0.07 -11.87
CA ARG A 134 7.64 -0.47 -11.14
C ARG A 134 7.25 0.61 -10.14
N ALA A 135 6.01 1.11 -10.27
CA ALA A 135 5.45 2.15 -9.43
C ALA A 135 4.23 1.64 -8.67
N GLY A 136 4.15 1.90 -7.37
CA GLY A 136 3.03 1.49 -6.53
C GLY A 136 2.31 2.70 -5.92
N ASP A 137 0.98 2.72 -6.02
CA ASP A 137 0.15 3.75 -5.43
C ASP A 137 -0.32 3.33 -4.04
N VAL A 138 0.14 4.07 -3.01
CA VAL A 138 -0.12 3.77 -1.60
C VAL A 138 -1.21 4.66 -1.04
N GLY A 139 -2.10 4.06 -0.25
CA GLY A 139 -3.16 4.80 0.45
C GLY A 139 -3.48 4.20 1.81
N ALA A 140 -4.29 4.93 2.59
CA ALA A 140 -4.84 4.46 3.84
C ALA A 140 -6.22 5.06 4.13
N MET A 141 -7.12 4.23 4.64
CA MET A 141 -8.43 4.63 5.17
C MET A 141 -8.54 4.16 6.62
N ILE A 142 -8.97 5.04 7.52
CA ILE A 142 -9.14 4.69 8.95
C ILE A 142 -10.62 4.80 9.33
N ASP A 143 -11.08 3.82 10.08
CA ASP A 143 -12.35 3.87 10.78
C ASP A 143 -12.47 5.19 11.56
N PRO A 144 -13.59 5.91 11.42
CA PRO A 144 -13.81 7.21 12.08
C PRO A 144 -13.49 7.22 13.59
N GLU A 145 -13.81 6.15 14.32
CA GLU A 145 -13.56 6.03 15.76
C GLU A 145 -12.06 5.98 16.12
N TYR A 146 -11.21 5.65 15.14
CA TYR A 146 -9.76 5.49 15.34
C TYR A 146 -8.94 6.60 14.67
N ARG A 147 -9.59 7.60 14.07
CA ARG A 147 -8.91 8.75 13.44
C ARG A 147 -8.19 9.64 14.46
N GLY A 148 -7.28 10.49 13.98
CA GLY A 148 -6.56 11.47 14.80
C GLY A 148 -5.44 10.90 15.68
N LYS A 149 -5.21 9.58 15.67
CA LYS A 149 -4.23 8.88 16.52
C LYS A 149 -2.92 8.53 15.80
N GLY A 150 -2.72 9.01 14.56
CA GLY A 150 -1.50 8.77 13.77
C GLY A 150 -1.45 7.43 13.03
N TYR A 151 -2.46 6.57 13.13
CA TYR A 151 -2.44 5.22 12.55
C TYR A 151 -2.32 5.21 11.02
N ALA A 152 -2.99 6.13 10.30
CA ALA A 152 -2.85 6.23 8.85
C ALA A 152 -1.41 6.58 8.44
N THR A 153 -0.83 7.58 9.11
CA THR A 153 0.56 7.99 8.85
C THR A 153 1.53 6.84 9.05
N GLU A 154 1.40 6.13 10.17
CA GLU A 154 2.27 5.00 10.49
C GLU A 154 2.08 3.85 9.50
N ALA A 155 0.85 3.50 9.16
CA ALA A 155 0.56 2.46 8.16
C ALA A 155 1.16 2.80 6.78
N MET A 156 1.05 4.05 6.34
CA MET A 156 1.67 4.49 5.09
C MET A 156 3.20 4.45 5.17
N ARG A 157 3.81 4.85 6.30
CA ARG A 157 5.26 4.72 6.49
C ARG A 157 5.74 3.29 6.42
N LEU A 158 5.02 2.36 7.05
CA LEU A 158 5.31 0.93 6.98
C LEU A 158 5.22 0.41 5.53
N ALA A 159 4.14 0.78 4.82
CA ALA A 159 3.95 0.39 3.42
C ALA A 159 5.05 0.94 2.51
N ILE A 160 5.42 2.23 2.65
CA ILE A 160 6.47 2.86 1.83
C ILE A 160 7.84 2.23 2.13
N GLY A 161 8.17 2.03 3.41
CA GLY A 161 9.42 1.35 3.80
C GLY A 161 9.50 -0.05 3.21
N TRP A 162 8.41 -0.82 3.28
CA TRP A 162 8.31 -2.15 2.69
C TRP A 162 8.40 -2.14 1.15
N ALA A 163 7.85 -1.13 0.49
CA ALA A 163 7.94 -0.99 -0.96
C ALA A 163 9.37 -0.84 -1.44
N PHE A 164 10.19 -0.09 -0.73
CA PHE A 164 11.60 0.14 -1.07
C PHE A 164 12.56 -0.89 -0.48
N ALA A 165 12.10 -1.77 0.40
CA ALA A 165 12.91 -2.86 0.91
C ALA A 165 13.21 -3.87 -0.19
N ASP A 166 14.39 -4.50 -0.10
CA ASP A 166 14.78 -5.54 -1.03
C ASP A 166 13.87 -6.75 -0.86
N ALA A 167 13.45 -7.33 -1.98
CA ALA A 167 12.52 -8.45 -1.98
C ALA A 167 13.08 -9.72 -1.30
N THR A 168 14.39 -9.83 -1.17
CA THR A 168 15.08 -10.95 -0.49
C THR A 168 15.31 -10.74 1.00
N THR A 169 14.92 -9.58 1.57
CA THR A 169 15.25 -9.23 2.95
C THR A 169 14.17 -9.70 3.93
N GLY A 170 14.55 -10.52 4.93
CA GLY A 170 13.70 -10.92 6.05
C GLY A 170 12.56 -11.88 5.70
N SER A 171 11.71 -12.20 6.68
CA SER A 171 10.61 -13.17 6.60
C SER A 171 9.38 -12.71 5.80
N GLY A 172 9.44 -11.60 5.10
CA GLY A 172 8.31 -11.04 4.35
C GLY A 172 8.71 -10.27 3.10
N GLY A 173 9.99 -10.26 2.70
CA GLY A 173 10.54 -9.60 1.53
C GLY A 173 9.85 -8.29 1.10
N GLY A 174 10.59 -7.27 0.67
CA GLY A 174 10.01 -6.04 0.14
C GLY A 174 9.38 -6.22 -1.24
N LEU A 175 8.69 -5.19 -1.73
CA LEU A 175 8.20 -5.15 -3.11
C LEU A 175 9.29 -4.74 -4.11
N GLN A 176 10.36 -4.14 -3.62
CA GLN A 176 11.49 -3.60 -4.39
C GLN A 176 10.99 -2.72 -5.55
N LEU A 177 10.12 -1.75 -5.24
CA LEU A 177 9.60 -0.79 -6.21
C LEU A 177 10.64 0.30 -6.49
N ASP A 178 10.61 0.83 -7.71
CA ASP A 178 11.43 1.97 -8.11
C ASP A 178 10.80 3.29 -7.66
N LEU A 179 9.46 3.33 -7.59
CA LEU A 179 8.68 4.52 -7.30
C LEU A 179 7.47 4.18 -6.41
N VAL A 180 7.19 5.03 -5.45
CA VAL A 180 5.91 5.05 -4.73
C VAL A 180 5.16 6.33 -5.08
N THR A 181 3.87 6.21 -5.31
CA THR A 181 2.98 7.34 -5.53
C THR A 181 1.94 7.43 -4.42
N VAL A 182 1.50 8.65 -4.15
CA VAL A 182 0.32 8.94 -3.33
C VAL A 182 -0.62 9.76 -4.18
N THR A 183 -1.79 9.22 -4.46
CA THR A 183 -2.81 9.85 -5.29
C THR A 183 -4.05 10.09 -4.46
N THR A 184 -4.59 11.31 -4.51
CA THR A 184 -5.83 11.65 -3.79
C THR A 184 -6.56 12.81 -4.48
N LEU A 185 -7.85 12.96 -4.21
CA LEU A 185 -8.58 14.15 -4.64
C LEU A 185 -8.18 15.36 -3.79
N GLU A 186 -8.17 16.54 -4.38
CA GLU A 186 -7.81 17.79 -3.70
C GLU A 186 -8.78 18.12 -2.53
N ASP A 187 -10.03 17.72 -2.65
CA ASP A 187 -11.05 17.87 -1.61
C ASP A 187 -10.88 16.87 -0.43
N ASN A 188 -10.06 15.84 -0.58
CA ASN A 188 -9.66 14.96 0.52
C ASN A 188 -8.53 15.62 1.36
N VAL A 189 -8.87 16.71 2.03
CA VAL A 189 -7.94 17.52 2.83
C VAL A 189 -7.18 16.71 3.86
N ALA A 190 -7.77 15.64 4.39
CA ALA A 190 -7.12 14.78 5.38
C ALA A 190 -5.92 14.04 4.78
N MET A 191 -6.07 13.49 3.57
CA MET A 191 -4.98 12.78 2.89
C MET A 191 -3.92 13.75 2.37
N VAL A 192 -4.32 14.91 1.82
CA VAL A 192 -3.38 15.96 1.40
C VAL A 192 -2.49 16.39 2.59
N LYS A 193 -3.08 16.72 3.76
CA LYS A 193 -2.33 17.06 4.97
C LYS A 193 -1.44 15.91 5.47
N LEU A 194 -1.91 14.67 5.36
CA LEU A 194 -1.10 13.52 5.72
C LEU A 194 0.15 13.43 4.82
N ALA A 195 -0.03 13.55 3.51
CA ALA A 195 1.07 13.51 2.55
C ALA A 195 2.07 14.67 2.79
N GLU A 196 1.56 15.89 2.87
CA GLU A 196 2.40 17.09 2.99
C GLU A 196 3.10 17.21 4.36
N ASP A 197 2.30 17.16 5.45
CA ASP A 197 2.79 17.51 6.79
C ASP A 197 3.39 16.32 7.53
N ARG A 198 2.95 15.08 7.22
CA ARG A 198 3.35 13.88 7.96
C ARG A 198 4.32 12.98 7.20
N LEU A 199 4.20 12.92 5.88
CA LEU A 199 5.15 12.19 5.03
C LEU A 199 6.23 13.11 4.43
N GLY A 200 6.18 14.42 4.68
CA GLY A 200 7.20 15.37 4.23
C GLY A 200 7.15 15.68 2.73
N LEU A 201 5.97 15.54 2.09
CA LEU A 201 5.83 15.71 0.64
C LEU A 201 5.39 17.12 0.23
N LYS A 202 5.38 18.07 1.14
CA LYS A 202 4.97 19.45 0.86
C LYS A 202 5.80 20.07 -0.26
N GLY A 203 5.11 20.60 -1.28
CA GLY A 203 5.74 21.22 -2.45
C GLY A 203 6.27 20.20 -3.48
N ARG A 204 5.95 18.92 -3.33
CA ARG A 204 6.28 17.87 -4.30
C ARG A 204 5.04 17.38 -5.08
N ASP A 205 3.92 18.09 -4.94
CA ASP A 205 2.66 17.74 -5.58
C ASP A 205 2.61 18.16 -7.06
N THR A 206 1.92 17.33 -7.84
CA THR A 206 1.43 17.69 -9.17
C THR A 206 -0.09 17.64 -9.13
N ARG A 207 -0.75 18.67 -9.66
CA ARG A 207 -2.21 18.75 -9.73
C ARG A 207 -2.65 18.55 -11.16
N ARG A 208 -3.63 17.66 -11.35
CA ARG A 208 -4.17 17.33 -12.68
C ARG A 208 -5.67 17.06 -12.62
N ALA A 209 -6.36 17.14 -13.76
CA ALA A 209 -7.75 16.71 -13.82
C ALA A 209 -7.84 15.22 -13.47
N CYS A 210 -8.81 14.87 -12.61
CA CYS A 210 -9.05 13.47 -12.26
C CYS A 210 -9.54 12.72 -13.50
N GLY A 211 -8.90 11.58 -13.81
CA GLY A 211 -9.27 10.72 -14.93
C GLY A 211 -10.20 9.57 -14.56
N GLU A 212 -10.68 9.51 -13.31
CA GLU A 212 -11.59 8.46 -12.86
C GLU A 212 -13.04 8.76 -13.25
N GLU A 213 -13.77 7.73 -13.69
CA GLU A 213 -15.19 7.80 -13.98
C GLU A 213 -15.97 8.20 -12.73
N GLY A 214 -16.86 9.20 -12.85
CA GLY A 214 -17.63 9.75 -11.72
C GLY A 214 -16.90 10.83 -10.90
N ALA A 215 -15.68 11.20 -11.29
CA ALA A 215 -14.92 12.29 -10.69
C ALA A 215 -14.63 13.43 -11.69
N GLU A 216 -15.47 13.57 -12.72
CA GLU A 216 -15.34 14.61 -13.73
C GLU A 216 -15.34 16.01 -13.10
N GLY A 217 -14.38 16.82 -13.49
CA GLY A 217 -14.22 18.20 -12.99
C GLY A 217 -13.53 18.28 -11.63
N LYS A 218 -13.15 17.17 -11.01
CA LYS A 218 -12.33 17.17 -9.80
C LYS A 218 -10.84 17.26 -10.12
N THR A 219 -10.08 17.82 -9.20
CA THR A 219 -8.61 17.89 -9.25
C THR A 219 -8.04 16.74 -8.42
N GLU A 220 -7.11 16.01 -9.02
CA GLU A 220 -6.28 15.01 -8.38
C GLU A 220 -4.95 15.63 -7.95
N VAL A 221 -4.53 15.34 -6.73
CA VAL A 221 -3.22 15.69 -6.18
C VAL A 221 -2.37 14.43 -6.19
N TYR A 222 -1.21 14.52 -6.80
CA TYR A 222 -0.32 13.40 -7.07
C TYR A 222 1.09 13.69 -6.56
N TYR A 223 1.64 12.79 -5.77
CA TYR A 223 3.00 12.86 -5.23
C TYR A 223 3.81 11.66 -5.71
N GLU A 224 5.09 11.86 -5.93
CA GLU A 224 6.06 10.81 -6.24
C GLU A 224 7.17 10.76 -5.21
N LEU A 225 7.59 9.52 -4.85
CA LEU A 225 8.74 9.27 -4.00
C LEU A 225 9.61 8.20 -4.64
N THR A 226 10.89 8.49 -4.78
CA THR A 226 11.93 7.49 -5.02
C THR A 226 12.46 6.94 -3.68
N LYS A 227 13.20 5.84 -3.72
CA LYS A 227 13.89 5.30 -2.53
C LYS A 227 14.78 6.37 -1.85
N LYS A 228 15.44 7.21 -2.66
CA LYS A 228 16.28 8.31 -2.17
C LYS A 228 15.46 9.36 -1.43
N ASP A 229 14.36 9.83 -2.04
CA ASP A 229 13.45 10.80 -1.41
C ASP A 229 12.94 10.27 -0.06
N TRP A 230 12.58 8.99 -0.01
CA TRP A 230 12.10 8.36 1.22
C TRP A 230 13.16 8.33 2.31
N GLN A 231 14.42 8.05 1.99
CA GLN A 231 15.52 8.09 2.94
C GLN A 231 15.74 9.49 3.51
N GLU A 232 15.61 10.54 2.67
CA GLU A 232 15.78 11.93 3.09
C GLU A 232 14.67 12.40 4.05
N VAL A 233 13.41 12.01 3.83
CA VAL A 233 12.27 12.43 4.67
C VAL A 233 12.06 11.54 5.91
N SER A 234 12.70 10.36 5.97
CA SER A 234 12.59 9.40 7.08
C SER A 234 13.74 9.53 8.10
N SER A 235 14.76 10.32 7.78
CA SER A 235 15.92 10.60 8.64
C SER A 235 15.59 11.71 9.63
#